data_27e46a9217547b0cd60b2930c69ddfba
#
_entry.id   27e46a9217547b0cd60b2930c69ddfba
#
_cell.length_a   1.000
_cell.length_b   1.000
_cell.length_c   1.000
_cell.angle_alpha   90.00
_cell.angle_beta   90.00
_cell.angle_gamma   90.00
#
_symmetry.space_group_name_H-M   'P 1'
#
loop_
_entity.id
_entity.type
_entity.pdbx_description
1 polymer ?
#
loop_
_entity_poly.entity_id
_entity_poly.type
_entity_poly.pdbx_seq_one_letter_code
_entity_poly.pdbx_strand_id
1 'polypeptide(L)'
;MIVDLLTNAHLYTSLSPRIKKALDYLCEADLAAVEPGNYELDATLNVRVLRYDSRPHEKGVWEAHRRAIDLQYIVEGAELVRYAPLSHLTPGDYDAAKDFWRLSGDTGDLVTLASGSFMLLWPTDGHMPCLAVDQPEPVKKVVVKIAVE
;
A
#
# COMPACT_ATOMS: atom_id res chain seq x y z
N MET A 1 -2.57 10.96 -0.33
CA MET A 1 -1.79 9.95 -1.07
C MET A 1 -0.52 10.57 -1.65
N ILE A 2 0.61 9.86 -1.62
CA ILE A 2 1.87 10.18 -2.32
C ILE A 2 2.28 8.98 -3.15
N VAL A 3 2.80 9.21 -4.36
CA VAL A 3 3.40 8.18 -5.22
C VAL A 3 4.72 8.71 -5.76
N ASP A 4 5.80 7.93 -5.60
CA ASP A 4 7.12 8.29 -6.13
C ASP A 4 8.02 7.04 -6.26
N LEU A 5 9.20 7.22 -6.80
CA LEU A 5 10.25 6.21 -6.81
C LEU A 5 10.94 6.14 -5.44
N LEU A 6 11.35 4.95 -5.02
CA LEU A 6 12.06 4.77 -3.74
C LEU A 6 13.37 5.56 -3.67
N THR A 7 14.01 5.82 -4.80
CA THR A 7 15.19 6.69 -4.89
C THR A 7 14.94 8.12 -4.40
N ASN A 8 13.68 8.57 -4.40
CA ASN A 8 13.24 9.88 -3.92
C ASN A 8 12.72 9.84 -2.46
N ALA A 9 12.83 8.72 -1.76
CA ALA A 9 12.33 8.55 -0.39
C ALA A 9 12.82 9.64 0.57
N HIS A 10 14.05 10.14 0.37
CA HIS A 10 14.65 11.20 1.18
C HIS A 10 13.83 12.50 1.23
N LEU A 11 12.99 12.78 0.22
CA LEU A 11 12.12 13.95 0.16
C LEU A 11 10.95 13.88 1.17
N TYR A 12 10.62 12.69 1.65
CA TYR A 12 9.44 12.42 2.48
C TYR A 12 9.76 12.08 3.93
N THR A 13 11.04 12.00 4.29
CA THR A 13 11.48 11.59 5.64
C THR A 13 11.12 12.60 6.73
N SER A 14 10.80 13.86 6.37
CA SER A 14 10.35 14.90 7.31
C SER A 14 8.87 14.82 7.66
N LEU A 15 8.08 13.99 6.99
CA LEU A 15 6.64 13.88 7.24
C LEU A 15 6.32 13.35 8.64
N SER A 16 7.03 12.33 9.09
CA SER A 16 7.03 11.87 10.48
C SER A 16 8.22 10.92 10.76
N PRO A 17 8.64 10.76 12.03
CA PRO A 17 9.68 9.79 12.40
C PRO A 17 9.34 8.35 12.01
N ARG A 18 8.05 7.97 12.09
CA ARG A 18 7.59 6.61 11.71
C ARG A 18 7.64 6.39 10.21
N ILE A 19 7.21 7.38 9.40
CA ILE A 19 7.32 7.32 7.93
C ILE A 19 8.80 7.25 7.53
N LYS A 20 9.67 8.08 8.15
CA LYS A 20 11.11 8.00 7.91
C LYS A 20 11.63 6.59 8.15
N LYS A 21 11.34 5.99 9.30
CA LYS A 21 11.80 4.64 9.64
C LYS A 21 11.30 3.57 8.66
N ALA A 22 10.05 3.70 8.20
CA ALA A 22 9.49 2.79 7.21
C ALA A 22 10.18 2.92 5.84
N LEU A 23 10.47 4.15 5.40
CA LEU A 23 11.21 4.42 4.17
C LEU A 23 12.67 3.96 4.26
N ASP A 24 13.35 4.21 5.39
CA ASP A 24 14.71 3.72 5.64
C ASP A 24 14.75 2.19 5.53
N TYR A 25 13.79 1.47 6.14
CA TYR A 25 13.69 0.02 6.01
C TYR A 25 13.60 -0.44 4.54
N LEU A 26 12.75 0.20 3.73
CA LEU A 26 12.62 -0.14 2.31
C LEU A 26 13.92 0.12 1.53
N CYS A 27 14.69 1.16 1.91
CA CYS A 27 15.95 1.50 1.25
C CYS A 27 17.11 0.58 1.64
N GLU A 28 17.12 0.04 2.86
CA GLU A 28 18.25 -0.69 3.45
C GLU A 28 18.11 -2.22 3.32
N ALA A 29 16.87 -2.74 3.31
CA ALA A 29 16.61 -4.17 3.26
C ALA A 29 16.82 -4.75 1.86
N ASP A 30 17.38 -5.96 1.77
CA ASP A 30 17.38 -6.75 0.52
C ASP A 30 16.00 -7.35 0.27
N LEU A 31 15.07 -6.50 -0.18
CA LEU A 31 13.66 -6.88 -0.39
C LEU A 31 13.46 -7.94 -1.47
N ALA A 32 14.44 -8.12 -2.37
CA ALA A 32 14.40 -9.18 -3.37
C ALA A 32 14.54 -10.56 -2.69
N ALA A 33 15.38 -10.66 -1.65
CA ALA A 33 15.63 -11.89 -0.92
C ALA A 33 14.64 -12.18 0.21
N VAL A 34 13.89 -11.16 0.72
CA VAL A 34 12.93 -11.38 1.82
C VAL A 34 11.77 -12.27 1.36
N GLU A 35 11.53 -13.35 2.08
CA GLU A 35 10.44 -14.29 1.79
C GLU A 35 9.05 -13.68 2.10
N PRO A 36 7.98 -14.15 1.43
CA PRO A 36 6.62 -13.76 1.77
C PRO A 36 6.29 -14.09 3.24
N GLY A 37 5.68 -13.13 3.95
CA GLY A 37 5.38 -13.28 5.37
C GLY A 37 5.01 -11.97 6.05
N ASN A 38 4.80 -12.04 7.36
CA ASN A 38 4.55 -10.88 8.21
C ASN A 38 5.72 -10.73 9.20
N TYR A 39 6.24 -9.52 9.28
CA TYR A 39 7.41 -9.18 10.09
C TYR A 39 7.08 -7.95 10.94
N GLU A 40 7.30 -8.05 12.23
CA GLU A 40 7.17 -6.92 13.15
C GLU A 40 8.54 -6.24 13.27
N LEU A 41 8.64 -4.98 12.84
CA LEU A 41 9.87 -4.18 13.02
C LEU A 41 9.91 -3.57 14.42
N ASP A 42 8.76 -3.11 14.90
CA ASP A 42 8.54 -2.63 16.27
C ASP A 42 7.03 -2.51 16.55
N ALA A 43 6.67 -1.98 17.72
CA ALA A 43 5.27 -1.80 18.13
C ALA A 43 4.45 -0.87 17.21
N THR A 44 5.09 -0.12 16.30
CA THR A 44 4.42 0.86 15.42
C THR A 44 4.52 0.53 13.93
N LEU A 45 5.36 -0.42 13.55
CA LEU A 45 5.66 -0.77 12.18
C LEU A 45 5.57 -2.29 11.95
N ASN A 46 4.62 -2.70 11.12
CA ASN A 46 4.47 -4.07 10.67
C ASN A 46 4.68 -4.17 9.15
N VAL A 47 5.49 -5.12 8.71
CA VAL A 47 5.81 -5.36 7.31
C VAL A 47 5.12 -6.63 6.83
N ARG A 48 4.49 -6.56 5.68
CA ARG A 48 3.95 -7.71 4.97
C ARG A 48 4.64 -7.82 3.62
N VAL A 49 5.28 -8.94 3.37
CA VAL A 49 5.83 -9.28 2.05
C VAL A 49 4.89 -10.25 1.37
N LEU A 50 4.45 -9.90 0.18
CA LEU A 50 3.41 -10.62 -0.56
C LEU A 50 3.93 -11.02 -1.93
N ARG A 51 3.54 -12.21 -2.40
CA ARG A 51 3.59 -12.63 -3.80
C ARG A 51 2.20 -13.08 -4.22
N TYR A 52 1.72 -12.56 -5.34
CA TYR A 52 0.39 -12.86 -5.89
C TYR A 52 0.36 -12.52 -7.38
N ASP A 53 -0.65 -13.01 -8.08
CA ASP A 53 -0.99 -12.50 -9.39
C ASP A 53 -1.95 -11.30 -9.24
N SER A 54 -1.67 -10.20 -9.93
CA SER A 54 -2.60 -9.06 -10.00
C SER A 54 -3.96 -9.53 -10.54
N ARG A 55 -5.04 -8.85 -10.17
CA ARG A 55 -6.40 -9.33 -10.44
C ARG A 55 -7.12 -8.46 -11.47
N PRO A 56 -8.08 -9.02 -12.23
CA PRO A 56 -8.96 -8.25 -13.07
C PRO A 56 -9.69 -7.15 -12.29
N HIS A 57 -10.01 -6.03 -12.95
CA HIS A 57 -10.60 -4.85 -12.30
C HIS A 57 -11.94 -5.14 -11.60
N GLU A 58 -12.77 -6.02 -12.16
CA GLU A 58 -14.05 -6.44 -11.60
C GLU A 58 -13.93 -7.24 -10.30
N LYS A 59 -12.74 -7.73 -9.97
CA LYS A 59 -12.43 -8.41 -8.71
C LYS A 59 -11.75 -7.50 -7.68
N GLY A 60 -11.60 -6.21 -8.02
CA GLY A 60 -11.05 -5.22 -7.11
C GLY A 60 -11.94 -5.00 -5.88
N VAL A 61 -11.32 -4.65 -4.77
CA VAL A 61 -12.00 -4.35 -3.52
C VAL A 61 -11.52 -3.00 -3.02
N TRP A 62 -12.46 -2.06 -2.83
CA TRP A 62 -12.18 -0.80 -2.18
C TRP A 62 -11.95 -1.00 -0.68
N GLU A 63 -10.88 -0.42 -0.18
CA GLU A 63 -10.51 -0.49 1.22
C GLU A 63 -9.91 0.82 1.73
N ALA A 64 -9.96 1.00 3.04
CA ALA A 64 -9.20 1.99 3.80
C ALA A 64 -8.84 1.41 5.17
N HIS A 65 -8.01 2.13 5.90
CA HIS A 65 -7.58 1.77 7.25
C HIS A 65 -7.87 2.94 8.19
N ARG A 66 -8.11 2.68 9.47
CA ARG A 66 -8.37 3.74 10.46
C ARG A 66 -7.18 4.02 11.36
N ARG A 67 -6.33 3.00 11.57
CA ARG A 67 -5.25 3.02 12.56
C ARG A 67 -3.85 2.96 11.95
N ALA A 68 -3.76 2.83 10.62
CA ALA A 68 -2.48 2.73 9.93
C ALA A 68 -2.45 3.58 8.66
N ILE A 69 -1.25 4.10 8.38
CA ILE A 69 -0.84 4.56 7.05
C ILE A 69 -0.25 3.33 6.35
N ASP A 70 -0.62 3.12 5.09
CA ASP A 70 -0.01 2.11 4.23
C ASP A 70 1.14 2.72 3.44
N LEU A 71 2.33 2.14 3.57
CA LEU A 71 3.43 2.35 2.64
C LEU A 71 3.56 1.08 1.80
N GLN A 72 3.12 1.15 0.55
CA GLN A 72 3.14 0.06 -0.40
C GLN A 72 4.31 0.24 -1.37
N TYR A 73 5.12 -0.80 -1.59
CA TYR A 73 6.28 -0.78 -2.46
C TYR A 73 6.31 -2.01 -3.37
N ILE A 74 6.49 -1.81 -4.67
CA ILE A 74 6.60 -2.91 -5.63
C ILE A 74 8.07 -3.29 -5.79
N VAL A 75 8.38 -4.53 -5.42
CA VAL A 75 9.72 -5.13 -5.60
C VAL A 75 9.87 -5.67 -7.01
N GLU A 76 8.86 -6.44 -7.48
CA GLU A 76 8.84 -7.06 -8.81
C GLU A 76 7.45 -6.92 -9.44
N GLY A 77 7.40 -6.71 -10.74
CA GLY A 77 6.16 -6.57 -11.50
C GLY A 77 5.56 -5.17 -11.45
N ALA A 78 4.26 -5.09 -11.68
CA ALA A 78 3.49 -3.86 -11.64
C ALA A 78 2.02 -4.16 -11.31
N GLU A 79 1.34 -3.20 -10.72
CA GLU A 79 -0.11 -3.23 -10.54
C GLU A 79 -0.73 -1.85 -10.76
N LEU A 80 -2.02 -1.80 -10.97
CA LEU A 80 -2.81 -0.59 -10.82
C LEU A 80 -3.42 -0.53 -9.42
N VAL A 81 -3.38 0.65 -8.85
CA VAL A 81 -4.11 1.00 -7.63
C VAL A 81 -5.14 2.05 -8.01
N ARG A 82 -6.44 1.76 -7.80
CA ARG A 82 -7.46 2.79 -7.92
C ARG A 82 -7.50 3.59 -6.62
N TYR A 83 -7.53 4.90 -6.73
CA TYR A 83 -7.52 5.83 -5.60
C TYR A 83 -8.72 6.78 -5.66
N ALA A 84 -9.31 7.04 -4.51
CA ALA A 84 -10.26 8.15 -4.32
C ALA A 84 -10.17 8.68 -2.88
N PRO A 85 -10.40 9.98 -2.65
CA PRO A 85 -10.61 10.48 -1.29
C PRO A 85 -11.73 9.69 -0.60
N LEU A 86 -11.54 9.35 0.68
CA LEU A 86 -12.52 8.57 1.45
C LEU A 86 -13.94 9.19 1.41
N SER A 87 -14.01 10.53 1.39
CA SER A 87 -15.27 11.28 1.31
C SER A 87 -16.07 11.05 0.01
N HIS A 88 -15.43 10.50 -1.02
CA HIS A 88 -16.09 10.18 -2.30
C HIS A 88 -16.56 8.72 -2.38
N LEU A 89 -16.33 7.94 -1.35
CA LEU A 89 -16.67 6.52 -1.27
C LEU A 89 -17.75 6.29 -0.20
N THR A 90 -18.54 5.25 -0.39
CA THR A 90 -19.55 4.83 0.58
C THR A 90 -18.93 3.84 1.56
N PRO A 91 -18.95 4.16 2.88
CA PRO A 91 -18.47 3.25 3.91
C PRO A 91 -19.33 2.00 4.04
N GLY A 92 -18.68 0.84 4.12
CA GLY A 92 -19.28 -0.44 4.48
C GLY A 92 -18.77 -0.91 5.87
N ASP A 93 -18.66 -2.22 6.04
CA ASP A 93 -18.25 -2.84 7.28
C ASP A 93 -16.76 -2.57 7.60
N TYR A 94 -16.48 -2.31 8.88
CA TYR A 94 -15.13 -2.18 9.40
C TYR A 94 -14.78 -3.37 10.30
N ASP A 95 -13.76 -4.13 9.90
CA ASP A 95 -13.15 -5.18 10.70
C ASP A 95 -12.04 -4.58 11.58
N ALA A 96 -12.35 -4.36 12.85
CA ALA A 96 -11.41 -3.75 13.79
C ALA A 96 -10.19 -4.66 14.11
N ALA A 97 -10.31 -5.98 13.97
CA ALA A 97 -9.20 -6.89 14.23
C ALA A 97 -8.12 -6.79 13.14
N LYS A 98 -8.53 -6.57 11.89
CA LYS A 98 -7.64 -6.44 10.74
C LYS A 98 -7.32 -4.99 10.36
N ASP A 99 -7.95 -4.01 10.99
CA ASP A 99 -7.96 -2.61 10.56
C ASP A 99 -8.34 -2.48 9.08
N PHE A 100 -9.39 -3.20 8.68
CA PHE A 100 -9.85 -3.24 7.29
C PHE A 100 -11.24 -2.63 7.20
N TRP A 101 -11.36 -1.53 6.45
CA TRP A 101 -12.62 -0.87 6.19
C TRP A 101 -13.03 -1.08 4.73
N ARG A 102 -14.06 -1.90 4.52
CA ARG A 102 -14.61 -2.11 3.19
C ARG A 102 -15.37 -0.87 2.75
N LEU A 103 -15.12 -0.46 1.52
CA LEU A 103 -15.76 0.70 0.90
C LEU A 103 -16.40 0.29 -0.43
N SER A 104 -17.23 1.16 -0.98
CA SER A 104 -17.81 1.02 -2.32
C SER A 104 -17.88 2.36 -3.04
N GLY A 105 -17.86 2.32 -4.38
CA GLY A 105 -17.97 3.49 -5.24
C GLY A 105 -17.48 3.20 -6.64
N ASP A 106 -17.95 4.00 -7.60
CA ASP A 106 -17.61 3.88 -9.02
C ASP A 106 -16.61 4.95 -9.49
N THR A 107 -16.16 5.82 -8.56
CA THR A 107 -15.20 6.91 -8.81
C THR A 107 -13.78 6.47 -8.55
N GLY A 108 -12.82 7.30 -8.94
CA GLY A 108 -11.41 7.14 -8.60
C GLY A 108 -10.50 7.02 -9.81
N ASP A 109 -9.27 7.48 -9.62
CA ASP A 109 -8.21 7.48 -10.62
C ASP A 109 -7.35 6.22 -10.52
N LEU A 110 -6.90 5.71 -11.65
CA LEU A 110 -5.97 4.59 -11.71
C LEU A 110 -4.53 5.11 -11.68
N VAL A 111 -3.74 4.58 -10.78
CA VAL A 111 -2.32 4.89 -10.63
C VAL A 111 -1.52 3.63 -10.86
N THR A 112 -0.59 3.66 -11.82
CA THR A 112 0.34 2.55 -12.04
C THR A 112 1.43 2.59 -10.98
N LEU A 113 1.58 1.47 -10.27
CA LEU A 113 2.65 1.25 -9.31
C LEU A 113 3.55 0.14 -9.85
N ALA A 114 4.72 0.53 -10.38
CA ALA A 114 5.69 -0.39 -10.98
C ALA A 114 6.86 -0.68 -10.02
N SER A 115 7.67 -1.68 -10.35
CA SER A 115 8.89 -2.01 -9.60
C SER A 115 9.75 -0.78 -9.33
N GLY A 116 10.19 -0.61 -8.08
CA GLY A 116 10.94 0.55 -7.60
C GLY A 116 10.09 1.73 -7.15
N SER A 117 8.76 1.68 -7.34
CA SER A 117 7.84 2.74 -6.90
C SER A 117 7.21 2.41 -5.56
N PHE A 118 6.91 3.45 -4.77
CA PHE A 118 6.11 3.33 -3.55
C PHE A 118 4.88 4.23 -3.58
N MET A 119 3.90 3.88 -2.75
CA MET A 119 2.69 4.66 -2.51
C MET A 119 2.45 4.77 -1.00
N LEU A 120 2.27 6.00 -0.50
CA LEU A 120 1.81 6.29 0.86
C LEU A 120 0.32 6.63 0.83
N LEU A 121 -0.45 5.96 1.68
CA LEU A 121 -1.90 6.09 1.79
C LEU A 121 -2.28 6.32 3.25
N TRP A 122 -2.95 7.44 3.53
CA TRP A 122 -3.44 7.79 4.86
C TRP A 122 -4.85 7.21 5.11
N PRO A 123 -5.35 7.23 6.35
CA PRO A 123 -6.73 6.81 6.65
C PRO A 123 -7.82 7.52 5.85
N THR A 124 -7.51 8.69 5.28
CA THR A 124 -8.42 9.46 4.42
C THR A 124 -8.36 9.06 2.94
N ASP A 125 -7.48 8.12 2.60
CA ASP A 125 -7.23 7.67 1.23
C ASP A 125 -7.89 6.31 1.00
N GLY A 126 -9.05 6.31 0.33
CA GLY A 126 -9.65 5.08 -0.17
C GLY A 126 -8.83 4.54 -1.34
N HIS A 127 -8.60 3.23 -1.36
CA HIS A 127 -7.81 2.60 -2.40
C HIS A 127 -8.30 1.19 -2.74
N MET A 128 -8.04 0.77 -3.97
CA MET A 128 -8.33 -0.57 -4.49
C MET A 128 -7.06 -1.09 -5.15
N PRO A 129 -6.23 -1.83 -4.41
CA PRO A 129 -4.93 -2.30 -4.89
C PRO A 129 -5.02 -3.62 -5.65
N CYS A 130 -3.87 -4.10 -6.11
CA CYS A 130 -3.67 -5.40 -6.73
C CYS A 130 -4.37 -5.57 -8.08
N LEU A 131 -4.73 -4.51 -8.78
CA LEU A 131 -5.37 -4.59 -10.08
C LEU A 131 -4.33 -4.84 -11.19
N ALA A 132 -4.71 -5.64 -12.18
CA ALA A 132 -3.88 -5.89 -13.36
C ALA A 132 -3.73 -4.63 -14.20
N VAL A 133 -2.54 -4.41 -14.78
CA VAL A 133 -2.32 -3.33 -15.76
C VAL A 133 -3.07 -3.66 -17.06
N ASP A 134 -2.80 -4.80 -17.65
CA ASP A 134 -3.49 -5.32 -18.83
C ASP A 134 -4.16 -6.66 -18.51
N GLN A 135 -3.37 -7.63 -18.06
CA GLN A 135 -3.80 -8.96 -17.64
C GLN A 135 -3.14 -9.33 -16.31
N PRO A 136 -3.67 -10.31 -15.57
CA PRO A 136 -3.05 -10.79 -14.34
C PRO A 136 -1.59 -11.22 -14.56
N GLU A 137 -0.68 -10.65 -13.76
CA GLU A 137 0.76 -10.95 -13.79
C GLU A 137 1.31 -11.06 -12.37
N PRO A 138 2.42 -11.81 -12.17
CA PRO A 138 3.05 -11.96 -10.86
C PRO A 138 3.58 -10.62 -10.33
N VAL A 139 3.28 -10.36 -9.06
CA VAL A 139 3.76 -9.18 -8.33
C VAL A 139 4.39 -9.62 -7.01
N LYS A 140 5.56 -9.06 -6.69
CA LYS A 140 6.11 -9.07 -5.34
C LYS A 140 6.00 -7.68 -4.75
N LYS A 141 5.32 -7.58 -3.61
CA LYS A 141 4.97 -6.32 -2.95
C LYS A 141 5.32 -6.34 -1.47
N VAL A 142 5.82 -5.24 -0.98
CA VAL A 142 5.99 -4.97 0.44
C VAL A 142 4.98 -3.93 0.88
N VAL A 143 4.25 -4.21 1.95
CA VAL A 143 3.35 -3.25 2.61
C VAL A 143 3.84 -3.02 4.03
N VAL A 144 4.23 -1.80 4.35
CA VAL A 144 4.54 -1.39 5.71
C VAL A 144 3.32 -0.69 6.29
N LYS A 145 2.73 -1.31 7.32
CA LYS A 145 1.65 -0.70 8.11
C LYS A 145 2.29 0.17 9.18
N ILE A 146 2.07 1.47 9.10
CA ILE A 146 2.60 2.49 10.01
C ILE A 146 1.47 2.96 10.91
N ALA A 147 1.54 2.66 12.22
CA ALA A 147 0.51 3.09 13.16
C ALA A 147 0.36 4.62 13.14
N VAL A 148 -0.89 5.12 13.01
CA VAL A 148 -1.19 6.53 13.26
C VAL A 148 -1.03 6.84 14.76
N GLU A 149 -0.77 8.10 15.07
CA GLU A 149 -0.62 8.55 16.47
C GLU A 149 -1.99 8.69 17.17
#